data_2d46a3aa6cba2fcbfbf6fe59b29da121
#
_entry.id   2d46a3aa6cba2fcbfbf6fe59b29da121
#
_cell.length_a   1.000
_cell.length_b   1.000
_cell.length_c   1.000
_cell.angle_alpha   90.00
_cell.angle_beta   90.00
_cell.angle_gamma   90.00
#
_symmetry.space_group_name_H-M   'P 1'
#
loop_
_entity.id
_entity.type
_entity.pdbx_description
1 polymer ?
#
loop_
_entity_poly.entity_id
_entity_poly.type
_entity_poly.pdbx_seq_one_letter_code
_entity_poly.pdbx_strand_id
1 'polypeptide(L)'
;MTKTKRHFIIPDTQVRAGEPQDHWAWIEEAVVEYQPDTLWHLGDHFDMPSLSRYDAPGSKKMANASYQSDIDSGNEVITRFSSNLKRRKVTAKKKYLLGNHDERVAREVNANPKFEGKIGYQDFALIENGWRVFDYHEVAWEDGIAFSHYFYYPKTGKPIGGSIDNRLNRIGCSFVQGHEQGFLYGNRDYPTGRTYHGLVAGSAYLHYEDYKGHQGNSHFRGVVVLNGVRDGSYCIMPLDFNYLCEKYEGVPLHTYLKKKYKNPSKFRGIV
;
A
#
# COMPACT_ATOMS: atom_id res chain seq x y z
N MET A 1 32.53 1.52 7.15
CA MET A 1 31.19 2.17 7.28
C MET A 1 30.19 1.32 6.53
N THR A 2 29.16 0.80 7.18
CA THR A 2 28.06 0.11 6.51
C THR A 2 27.36 1.10 5.59
N LYS A 3 27.20 0.76 4.32
CA LYS A 3 26.47 1.56 3.33
C LYS A 3 25.03 1.77 3.83
N THR A 4 24.60 3.01 3.96
CA THR A 4 23.20 3.33 4.28
C THR A 4 22.30 2.89 3.14
N LYS A 5 21.12 2.39 3.47
CA LYS A 5 20.15 1.88 2.51
C LYS A 5 19.00 2.86 2.28
N ARG A 6 18.26 2.61 1.21
CA ARG A 6 17.03 3.32 0.88
C ARG A 6 15.89 2.33 0.71
N HIS A 7 14.79 2.56 1.43
CA HIS A 7 13.56 1.82 1.22
C HIS A 7 12.53 2.71 0.55
N PHE A 8 11.79 2.15 -0.39
CA PHE A 8 10.66 2.81 -1.03
C PHE A 8 9.37 2.10 -0.62
N ILE A 9 8.41 2.85 -0.09
CA ILE A 9 7.20 2.34 0.54
C ILE A 9 6.00 2.69 -0.33
N ILE A 10 5.32 1.67 -0.83
CA ILE A 10 4.03 1.78 -1.52
C ILE A 10 2.96 1.30 -0.53
N PRO A 11 2.11 2.19 0.01
CA PRO A 11 1.00 1.79 0.86
C PRO A 11 -0.16 1.20 0.05
N ASP A 12 -1.31 1.01 0.71
CA ASP A 12 -2.55 0.47 0.16
C ASP A 12 -2.90 1.06 -1.21
N THR A 13 -2.91 0.25 -2.26
CA THR A 13 -3.18 0.72 -3.64
C THR A 13 -4.58 0.38 -4.14
N GLN A 14 -5.25 -0.54 -3.50
CA GLN A 14 -6.68 -0.91 -3.70
C GLN A 14 -7.11 -0.88 -5.17
N VAL A 15 -6.39 -1.64 -6.00
CA VAL A 15 -6.66 -1.70 -7.44
C VAL A 15 -8.02 -2.34 -7.70
N ARG A 16 -8.82 -1.66 -8.51
CA ARG A 16 -10.15 -2.09 -8.93
C ARG A 16 -10.33 -1.93 -10.43
N ALA A 17 -11.13 -2.79 -11.03
CA ALA A 17 -11.56 -2.64 -12.41
C ALA A 17 -12.28 -1.30 -12.63
N GLY A 18 -11.91 -0.58 -13.69
CA GLY A 18 -12.56 0.68 -14.08
C GLY A 18 -12.16 1.91 -13.27
N GLU A 19 -11.30 1.78 -12.26
CA GLU A 19 -10.77 2.92 -11.52
C GLU A 19 -9.42 3.40 -12.10
N PRO A 20 -9.10 4.70 -11.97
CA PRO A 20 -7.86 5.28 -12.50
C PRO A 20 -6.61 4.66 -11.89
N GLN A 21 -5.63 4.31 -12.73
CA GLN A 21 -4.35 3.72 -12.34
C GLN A 21 -3.14 4.58 -12.80
N ASP A 22 -3.37 5.86 -13.09
CA ASP A 22 -2.34 6.77 -13.62
C ASP A 22 -1.15 6.95 -12.69
N HIS A 23 -1.42 6.99 -11.40
CA HIS A 23 -0.42 7.15 -10.35
C HIS A 23 0.68 6.08 -10.37
N TRP A 24 0.43 4.92 -10.95
CA TRP A 24 1.44 3.89 -11.08
C TRP A 24 2.60 4.30 -12.01
N ALA A 25 2.32 5.09 -13.05
CA ALA A 25 3.39 5.65 -13.87
C ALA A 25 4.28 6.61 -13.07
N TRP A 26 3.69 7.44 -12.21
CA TRP A 26 4.44 8.35 -11.35
C TRP A 26 5.23 7.61 -10.27
N ILE A 27 4.64 6.55 -9.68
CA ILE A 27 5.36 5.67 -8.74
C ILE A 27 6.55 5.01 -9.43
N GLU A 28 6.37 4.52 -10.67
CA GLU A 28 7.44 3.91 -11.47
C GLU A 28 8.59 4.90 -11.70
N GLU A 29 8.29 6.13 -12.15
CA GLU A 29 9.29 7.17 -12.34
C GLU A 29 10.04 7.50 -11.04
N ALA A 30 9.32 7.60 -9.93
CA ALA A 30 9.91 7.83 -8.63
C ALA A 30 10.84 6.66 -8.20
N VAL A 31 10.43 5.41 -8.38
CA VAL A 31 11.28 4.25 -8.08
C VAL A 31 12.54 4.27 -8.92
N VAL A 32 12.42 4.60 -10.21
CA VAL A 32 13.57 4.71 -11.13
C VAL A 32 14.50 5.86 -10.71
N GLU A 33 13.97 7.00 -10.31
CA GLU A 33 14.76 8.15 -9.88
C GLU A 33 15.50 7.88 -8.56
N TYR A 34 14.79 7.35 -7.59
CA TYR A 34 15.35 7.16 -6.24
C TYR A 34 16.20 5.90 -6.09
N GLN A 35 16.12 4.93 -7.01
CA GLN A 35 16.93 3.70 -7.01
C GLN A 35 17.01 3.06 -5.61
N PRO A 36 15.90 2.61 -5.01
CA PRO A 36 15.93 2.03 -3.67
C PRO A 36 16.65 0.68 -3.63
N ASP A 37 17.19 0.33 -2.46
CA ASP A 37 17.71 -1.02 -2.20
C ASP A 37 16.57 -2.02 -1.98
N THR A 38 15.47 -1.55 -1.36
CA THR A 38 14.27 -2.38 -1.13
C THR A 38 13.01 -1.58 -1.46
N LEU A 39 12.10 -2.22 -2.19
CA LEU A 39 10.76 -1.77 -2.51
C LEU A 39 9.76 -2.58 -1.70
N TRP A 40 9.00 -1.91 -0.84
CA TRP A 40 7.96 -2.49 -0.02
C TRP A 40 6.58 -2.12 -0.55
N HIS A 41 5.72 -3.10 -0.72
CA HIS A 41 4.28 -2.90 -0.83
C HIS A 41 3.63 -3.36 0.46
N LEU A 42 2.88 -2.48 1.11
CA LEU A 42 2.36 -2.73 2.45
C LEU A 42 1.05 -3.53 2.48
N GLY A 43 0.62 -4.07 1.34
CA GLY A 43 -0.61 -4.86 1.21
C GLY A 43 -1.79 -4.09 0.64
N ASP A 44 -2.93 -4.75 0.60
CA ASP A 44 -4.16 -4.21 0.02
C ASP A 44 -3.96 -3.68 -1.42
N HIS A 45 -3.22 -4.46 -2.24
CA HIS A 45 -3.12 -4.18 -3.67
C HIS A 45 -4.41 -4.63 -4.38
N PHE A 46 -4.83 -5.85 -4.12
CA PHE A 46 -6.07 -6.39 -4.64
C PHE A 46 -7.22 -5.95 -3.73
N ASP A 47 -8.08 -5.04 -4.20
CA ASP A 47 -9.19 -4.56 -3.36
C ASP A 47 -10.27 -5.62 -3.16
N MET A 48 -10.43 -6.56 -4.10
CA MET A 48 -11.35 -7.70 -4.02
C MET A 48 -12.79 -7.33 -3.62
N PRO A 49 -13.45 -6.36 -4.29
CA PRO A 49 -14.83 -5.98 -3.97
C PRO A 49 -15.81 -7.14 -4.13
N SER A 50 -15.56 -8.08 -5.05
CA SER A 50 -16.42 -9.26 -5.25
C SER A 50 -16.51 -10.16 -4.01
N LEU A 51 -15.50 -10.12 -3.13
CA LEU A 51 -15.44 -10.90 -1.89
C LEU A 51 -15.71 -10.04 -0.64
N SER A 52 -16.19 -8.81 -0.82
CA SER A 52 -16.52 -7.92 0.30
C SER A 52 -17.77 -8.45 1.05
N ARG A 53 -17.65 -8.54 2.38
CA ARG A 53 -18.78 -8.88 3.27
C ARG A 53 -19.48 -7.64 3.82
N TYR A 54 -18.93 -6.45 3.55
CA TYR A 54 -19.47 -5.16 4.04
C TYR A 54 -20.43 -4.53 3.03
N ASP A 55 -20.30 -4.87 1.75
CA ASP A 55 -21.17 -4.35 0.69
C ASP A 55 -22.41 -5.22 0.56
N ALA A 56 -23.60 -4.62 0.54
CA ALA A 56 -24.85 -5.34 0.42
C ALA A 56 -24.92 -6.11 -0.91
N PRO A 57 -25.35 -7.40 -0.90
CA PRO A 57 -25.62 -8.12 -2.15
C PRO A 57 -26.57 -7.32 -3.05
N GLY A 58 -26.18 -7.15 -4.34
CA GLY A 58 -26.97 -6.35 -5.30
C GLY A 58 -26.70 -4.85 -5.27
N SER A 59 -25.78 -4.36 -4.43
CA SER A 59 -25.32 -2.96 -4.51
C SER A 59 -24.67 -2.68 -5.86
N LYS A 60 -24.64 -1.40 -6.28
CA LYS A 60 -23.96 -0.99 -7.53
C LYS A 60 -22.50 -1.41 -7.57
N LYS A 61 -21.83 -1.46 -6.42
CA LYS A 61 -20.46 -1.96 -6.29
C LYS A 61 -20.35 -3.44 -6.63
N MET A 62 -21.33 -4.24 -6.19
CA MET A 62 -21.36 -5.69 -6.40
C MET A 62 -21.89 -6.08 -7.77
N ALA A 63 -22.70 -5.24 -8.42
CA ALA A 63 -23.42 -5.59 -9.66
C ALA A 63 -22.50 -5.99 -10.82
N ASN A 64 -21.27 -5.48 -10.86
CA ASN A 64 -20.27 -5.78 -11.90
C ASN A 64 -18.97 -6.36 -11.33
N ALA A 65 -18.92 -6.66 -10.04
CA ALA A 65 -17.74 -7.24 -9.41
C ALA A 65 -17.71 -8.74 -9.67
N SER A 66 -16.60 -9.24 -10.20
CA SER A 66 -16.34 -10.67 -10.31
C SER A 66 -14.94 -10.96 -9.80
N TYR A 67 -14.77 -12.13 -9.21
CA TYR A 67 -13.46 -12.58 -8.74
C TYR A 67 -12.38 -12.44 -9.82
N GLN A 68 -12.70 -12.92 -11.04
CA GLN A 68 -11.76 -12.85 -12.16
C GLN A 68 -11.39 -11.41 -12.52
N SER A 69 -12.36 -10.50 -12.56
CA SER A 69 -12.11 -9.09 -12.84
C SER A 69 -11.23 -8.42 -11.77
N ASP A 70 -11.41 -8.78 -10.51
CA ASP A 70 -10.58 -8.27 -9.41
C ASP A 70 -9.14 -8.76 -9.54
N ILE A 71 -8.95 -10.05 -9.81
CA ILE A 71 -7.63 -10.68 -10.04
C ILE A 71 -6.95 -10.07 -11.27
N ASP A 72 -7.65 -10.01 -12.41
CA ASP A 72 -7.08 -9.51 -13.67
C ASP A 72 -6.61 -8.06 -13.53
N SER A 73 -7.41 -7.23 -12.86
CA SER A 73 -7.07 -5.81 -12.65
C SER A 73 -5.81 -5.64 -11.80
N GLY A 74 -5.70 -6.36 -10.68
CA GLY A 74 -4.52 -6.32 -9.84
C GLY A 74 -3.29 -6.87 -10.53
N ASN A 75 -3.43 -8.03 -11.20
CA ASN A 75 -2.36 -8.69 -11.91
C ASN A 75 -1.83 -7.86 -13.08
N GLU A 76 -2.69 -7.21 -13.85
CA GLU A 76 -2.29 -6.31 -14.93
C GLU A 76 -1.36 -5.21 -14.41
N VAL A 77 -1.76 -4.54 -13.34
CA VAL A 77 -1.00 -3.42 -12.77
C VAL A 77 0.34 -3.88 -12.22
N ILE A 78 0.37 -4.92 -11.37
CA ILE A 78 1.60 -5.38 -10.72
C ILE A 78 2.60 -5.98 -11.72
N THR A 79 2.09 -6.65 -12.76
CA THR A 79 2.91 -7.24 -13.84
C THR A 79 3.52 -6.15 -14.70
N ARG A 80 2.72 -5.16 -15.14
CA ARG A 80 3.20 -4.01 -15.90
C ARG A 80 4.28 -3.24 -15.13
N PHE A 81 4.01 -2.89 -13.88
CA PHE A 81 4.94 -2.21 -13.00
C PHE A 81 6.26 -2.97 -12.84
N SER A 82 6.18 -4.26 -12.50
CA SER A 82 7.37 -5.10 -12.30
C SER A 82 8.19 -5.27 -13.57
N SER A 83 7.54 -5.44 -14.73
CA SER A 83 8.17 -5.56 -16.04
C SER A 83 8.87 -4.27 -16.45
N ASN A 84 8.25 -3.12 -16.21
CA ASN A 84 8.84 -1.81 -16.49
C ASN A 84 10.06 -1.54 -15.63
N LEU A 85 10.00 -1.83 -14.32
CA LEU A 85 11.17 -1.71 -13.43
C LEU A 85 12.33 -2.59 -13.90
N LYS A 86 12.04 -3.83 -14.31
CA LYS A 86 13.06 -4.76 -14.88
C LYS A 86 13.69 -4.18 -16.15
N ARG A 87 12.87 -3.68 -17.09
CA ARG A 87 13.34 -3.03 -18.32
C ARG A 87 14.21 -1.80 -18.03
N ARG A 88 13.85 -1.04 -16.99
CA ARG A 88 14.58 0.15 -16.52
C ARG A 88 15.77 -0.19 -15.60
N LYS A 89 16.12 -1.49 -15.48
CA LYS A 89 17.25 -2.01 -14.70
C LYS A 89 17.24 -1.63 -13.22
N VAL A 90 16.06 -1.49 -12.63
CA VAL A 90 15.91 -1.34 -11.18
C VAL A 90 16.20 -2.67 -10.51
N THR A 91 17.15 -2.67 -9.55
CA THR A 91 17.63 -3.89 -8.88
C THR A 91 17.08 -4.03 -7.45
N ALA A 92 16.11 -3.23 -7.06
CA ALA A 92 15.49 -3.26 -5.75
C ALA A 92 14.94 -4.64 -5.40
N LYS A 93 15.15 -5.09 -4.16
CA LYS A 93 14.43 -6.24 -3.61
C LYS A 93 12.96 -5.86 -3.49
N LYS A 94 12.07 -6.65 -4.08
CA LYS A 94 10.62 -6.42 -4.01
C LYS A 94 10.01 -7.27 -2.90
N LYS A 95 9.31 -6.63 -1.96
CA LYS A 95 8.66 -7.26 -0.80
C LYS A 95 7.20 -6.82 -0.70
N TYR A 96 6.32 -7.77 -0.48
CA TYR A 96 4.88 -7.57 -0.40
C TYR A 96 4.34 -8.16 0.91
N LEU A 97 3.59 -7.39 1.65
CA LEU A 97 2.85 -7.85 2.83
C LEU A 97 1.40 -8.10 2.42
N LEU A 98 0.85 -9.26 2.73
CA LEU A 98 -0.58 -9.47 2.49
C LEU A 98 -1.42 -8.58 3.43
N GLY A 99 -2.37 -7.84 2.85
CA GLY A 99 -3.29 -6.99 3.58
C GLY A 99 -4.65 -7.66 3.82
N ASN A 100 -5.55 -6.96 4.50
CA ASN A 100 -6.86 -7.54 4.84
C ASN A 100 -7.81 -7.63 3.63
N HIS A 101 -7.59 -6.87 2.58
CA HIS A 101 -8.31 -7.02 1.30
C HIS A 101 -7.78 -8.21 0.52
N ASP A 102 -6.47 -8.41 0.46
CA ASP A 102 -5.85 -9.59 -0.13
C ASP A 102 -6.31 -10.87 0.59
N GLU A 103 -6.45 -10.84 1.93
CA GLU A 103 -6.91 -11.93 2.78
C GLU A 103 -8.37 -12.34 2.53
N ARG A 104 -9.16 -11.52 1.82
CA ARG A 104 -10.55 -11.87 1.47
C ARG A 104 -10.65 -13.20 0.74
N VAL A 105 -9.65 -13.53 -0.09
CA VAL A 105 -9.60 -14.79 -0.83
C VAL A 105 -9.50 -15.98 0.12
N ALA A 106 -8.57 -15.98 1.06
CA ALA A 106 -8.41 -17.06 2.03
C ALA A 106 -9.64 -17.18 2.95
N ARG A 107 -10.21 -16.05 3.37
CA ARG A 107 -11.45 -16.03 4.15
C ARG A 107 -12.65 -16.61 3.38
N GLU A 108 -12.71 -16.39 2.08
CA GLU A 108 -13.78 -16.98 1.24
C GLU A 108 -13.62 -18.49 1.12
N VAL A 109 -12.39 -18.99 0.90
CA VAL A 109 -12.11 -20.44 0.88
C VAL A 109 -12.45 -21.09 2.22
N ASN A 110 -12.05 -20.47 3.34
CA ASN A 110 -12.37 -20.97 4.68
C ASN A 110 -13.88 -21.01 4.96
N ALA A 111 -14.63 -20.04 4.45
CA ALA A 111 -16.10 -20.01 4.61
C ALA A 111 -16.82 -20.97 3.65
N ASN A 112 -16.24 -21.24 2.50
CA ASN A 112 -16.80 -22.06 1.43
C ASN A 112 -15.75 -23.05 0.90
N PRO A 113 -15.51 -24.20 1.60
CA PRO A 113 -14.46 -25.17 1.23
C PRO A 113 -14.53 -25.73 -0.20
N LYS A 114 -15.69 -25.60 -0.87
CA LYS A 114 -15.84 -25.96 -2.29
C LYS A 114 -14.91 -25.18 -3.22
N PHE A 115 -14.36 -24.07 -2.77
CA PHE A 115 -13.40 -23.24 -3.50
C PHE A 115 -11.94 -23.60 -3.23
N GLU A 116 -11.67 -24.54 -2.32
CA GLU A 116 -10.33 -25.02 -2.04
C GLU A 116 -9.64 -25.49 -3.32
N GLY A 117 -8.43 -24.99 -3.57
CA GLY A 117 -7.66 -25.26 -4.79
C GLY A 117 -8.20 -24.61 -6.07
N LYS A 118 -9.31 -23.88 -6.03
CA LYS A 118 -9.90 -23.19 -7.19
C LYS A 118 -9.58 -21.69 -7.19
N ILE A 119 -9.54 -21.07 -6.02
CA ILE A 119 -9.16 -19.68 -5.80
C ILE A 119 -8.16 -19.62 -4.65
N GLY A 120 -7.30 -18.60 -4.64
CA GLY A 120 -6.31 -18.45 -3.58
C GLY A 120 -5.23 -17.43 -3.91
N TYR A 121 -4.24 -17.30 -3.05
CA TYR A 121 -3.08 -16.43 -3.27
C TYR A 121 -2.24 -16.80 -4.49
N GLN A 122 -2.33 -18.04 -4.98
CA GLN A 122 -1.72 -18.47 -6.23
C GLN A 122 -2.24 -17.72 -7.46
N ASP A 123 -3.43 -17.09 -7.36
CA ASP A 123 -4.01 -16.29 -8.43
C ASP A 123 -3.39 -14.88 -8.52
N PHE A 124 -2.68 -14.47 -7.47
CA PHE A 124 -1.96 -13.20 -7.44
C PHE A 124 -0.61 -13.33 -8.13
N ALA A 125 -0.40 -12.60 -9.20
CA ALA A 125 0.84 -12.62 -9.98
C ALA A 125 2.05 -11.98 -9.25
N LEU A 126 2.18 -12.18 -7.93
CA LEU A 126 3.20 -11.55 -7.11
C LEU A 126 4.54 -12.29 -7.23
N ILE A 127 4.54 -13.61 -6.96
CA ILE A 127 5.77 -14.43 -6.93
C ILE A 127 6.42 -14.48 -8.31
N GLU A 128 5.64 -14.69 -9.37
CA GLU A 128 6.14 -14.74 -10.75
C GLU A 128 6.74 -13.40 -11.22
N ASN A 129 6.26 -12.29 -10.65
CA ASN A 129 6.80 -10.95 -10.85
C ASN A 129 7.96 -10.61 -9.89
N GLY A 130 8.47 -11.61 -9.14
CA GLY A 130 9.66 -11.49 -8.30
C GLY A 130 9.42 -10.77 -6.97
N TRP A 131 8.20 -10.72 -6.47
CA TRP A 131 7.90 -10.24 -5.14
C TRP A 131 8.08 -11.35 -4.12
N ARG A 132 8.79 -11.05 -3.02
CA ARG A 132 8.77 -11.89 -1.83
C ARG A 132 7.51 -11.52 -1.04
N VAL A 133 6.59 -12.46 -0.92
CA VAL A 133 5.32 -12.30 -0.20
C VAL A 133 5.50 -12.75 1.24
N PHE A 134 4.95 -11.97 2.16
CA PHE A 134 4.84 -12.26 3.60
C PHE A 134 3.37 -12.47 3.93
N ASP A 135 3.10 -13.42 4.78
CA ASP A 135 1.73 -13.81 5.15
C ASP A 135 0.98 -12.69 5.87
N TYR A 136 -0.33 -12.76 5.80
CA TYR A 136 -1.18 -11.83 6.52
C TYR A 136 -0.88 -11.86 8.02
N HIS A 137 -0.67 -10.70 8.63
CA HIS A 137 -0.19 -10.49 10.00
C HIS A 137 1.26 -10.92 10.27
N GLU A 138 2.00 -11.43 9.31
CA GLU A 138 3.44 -11.64 9.48
C GLU A 138 4.14 -10.29 9.68
N VAL A 139 5.10 -10.28 10.61
CA VAL A 139 5.98 -9.14 10.82
C VAL A 139 7.31 -9.40 10.12
N ALA A 140 7.55 -8.69 9.05
CA ALA A 140 8.81 -8.75 8.32
C ALA A 140 9.82 -7.76 8.92
N TRP A 141 11.07 -8.17 9.01
CA TRP A 141 12.16 -7.33 9.53
C TRP A 141 13.18 -7.01 8.45
N GLU A 142 13.58 -5.75 8.35
CA GLU A 142 14.74 -5.32 7.57
C GLU A 142 15.37 -4.07 8.15
N ASP A 143 16.71 -4.08 8.24
CA ASP A 143 17.53 -2.95 8.67
C ASP A 143 17.07 -2.32 10.01
N GLY A 144 16.56 -3.14 10.94
CA GLY A 144 16.10 -2.72 12.27
C GLY A 144 14.69 -2.13 12.31
N ILE A 145 13.94 -2.22 11.21
CA ILE A 145 12.56 -1.77 11.10
C ILE A 145 11.63 -2.99 10.99
N ALA A 146 10.52 -2.98 11.74
CA ALA A 146 9.43 -3.94 11.62
C ALA A 146 8.41 -3.46 10.59
N PHE A 147 8.05 -4.31 9.63
CA PHE A 147 7.05 -4.06 8.60
C PHE A 147 5.88 -5.02 8.76
N SER A 148 4.66 -4.50 8.76
CA SER A 148 3.43 -5.31 8.71
C SER A 148 2.33 -4.49 8.04
N HIS A 149 1.32 -5.15 7.46
CA HIS A 149 0.16 -4.40 6.94
C HIS A 149 -0.48 -3.60 8.07
N TYR A 150 -0.67 -4.22 9.25
CA TYR A 150 -0.89 -3.53 10.52
C TYR A 150 -0.44 -4.40 11.70
N PHE A 151 -0.17 -3.77 12.84
CA PHE A 151 0.18 -4.45 14.08
C PHE A 151 -1.05 -4.64 14.96
N TYR A 152 -1.09 -5.75 15.69
CA TYR A 152 -2.19 -6.07 16.61
C TYR A 152 -1.68 -6.58 17.96
N TYR A 153 -2.52 -6.50 18.97
CA TYR A 153 -2.23 -7.06 20.27
C TYR A 153 -2.28 -8.60 20.22
N PRO A 154 -1.20 -9.33 20.50
CA PRO A 154 -1.16 -10.78 20.36
C PRO A 154 -2.23 -11.53 21.17
N LYS A 155 -2.63 -10.97 22.33
CA LYS A 155 -3.64 -11.59 23.19
C LYS A 155 -5.09 -11.39 22.73
N THR A 156 -5.37 -10.31 21.99
CA THR A 156 -6.76 -9.93 21.68
C THR A 156 -7.04 -9.91 20.17
N GLY A 157 -6.01 -9.93 19.32
CA GLY A 157 -6.13 -9.76 17.88
C GLY A 157 -6.63 -8.37 17.45
N LYS A 158 -6.76 -7.40 18.37
CA LYS A 158 -7.22 -6.06 18.04
C LYS A 158 -6.06 -5.23 17.46
N PRO A 159 -6.29 -4.43 16.39
CA PRO A 159 -5.27 -3.54 15.84
C PRO A 159 -4.73 -2.56 16.89
N ILE A 160 -3.41 -2.30 16.82
CA ILE A 160 -2.76 -1.27 17.61
C ILE A 160 -2.95 0.06 16.89
N GLY A 161 -3.83 0.91 17.42
CA GLY A 161 -4.21 2.20 16.85
C GLY A 161 -3.80 3.40 17.71
N GLY A 162 -4.31 4.57 17.36
CA GLY A 162 -4.09 5.84 18.06
C GLY A 162 -2.85 6.60 17.56
N SER A 163 -2.30 7.49 18.41
CA SER A 163 -1.13 8.32 18.05
C SER A 163 0.13 7.48 17.79
N ILE A 164 1.10 8.06 17.10
CA ILE A 164 2.40 7.40 16.88
C ILE A 164 3.09 7.04 18.20
N ASP A 165 3.02 7.90 19.21
CA ASP A 165 3.57 7.62 20.54
C ASP A 165 2.94 6.39 21.18
N ASN A 166 1.61 6.24 21.10
CA ASN A 166 0.93 5.05 21.59
C ASN A 166 1.40 3.80 20.87
N ARG A 167 1.54 3.86 19.54
CA ARG A 167 2.02 2.74 18.71
C ARG A 167 3.47 2.39 19.03
N LEU A 168 4.38 3.37 19.11
CA LEU A 168 5.77 3.16 19.46
C LEU A 168 5.91 2.50 20.85
N ASN A 169 5.09 2.93 21.83
CA ASN A 169 5.06 2.31 23.15
C ASN A 169 4.59 0.86 23.12
N ARG A 170 3.65 0.53 22.25
CA ARG A 170 3.04 -0.81 22.20
C ARG A 170 3.83 -1.80 21.34
N ILE A 171 4.40 -1.32 20.24
CA ILE A 171 5.17 -2.13 19.31
C ILE A 171 6.62 -2.31 19.81
N GLY A 172 7.20 -1.25 20.42
CA GLY A 172 8.51 -1.34 21.08
C GLY A 172 9.72 -1.26 20.16
N CYS A 173 9.54 -0.87 18.90
CA CYS A 173 10.62 -0.73 17.91
C CYS A 173 10.22 0.25 16.81
N SER A 174 11.17 0.57 15.90
CA SER A 174 10.85 1.26 14.66
C SER A 174 9.94 0.41 13.78
N PHE A 175 8.87 1.00 13.24
CA PHE A 175 7.89 0.29 12.45
C PHE A 175 7.36 1.07 11.25
N VAL A 176 6.87 0.34 10.25
CA VAL A 176 6.15 0.85 9.08
C VAL A 176 4.91 -0.01 8.86
N GLN A 177 3.75 0.63 8.69
CA GLN A 177 2.49 -0.05 8.39
C GLN A 177 1.62 0.73 7.39
N GLY A 178 0.69 0.01 6.71
CA GLY A 178 -0.40 0.53 5.88
C GLY A 178 -1.74 0.54 6.60
N HIS A 179 -2.79 0.01 5.96
CA HIS A 179 -4.13 -0.28 6.46
C HIS A 179 -5.02 0.94 6.77
N GLU A 180 -4.57 1.88 7.57
CA GLU A 180 -5.43 3.00 8.02
C GLU A 180 -5.62 4.09 6.97
N GLN A 181 -4.83 4.06 5.91
CA GLN A 181 -4.89 4.99 4.77
C GLN A 181 -4.63 6.47 5.13
N GLY A 182 -4.60 6.81 6.41
CA GLY A 182 -4.12 8.09 6.92
C GLY A 182 -2.59 8.09 7.03
N PHE A 183 -1.97 9.26 6.86
CA PHE A 183 -0.53 9.41 7.05
C PHE A 183 -0.23 9.87 8.47
N LEU A 184 0.59 9.09 9.19
CA LEU A 184 1.09 9.46 10.51
C LEU A 184 2.58 9.14 10.58
N TYR A 185 3.37 10.08 11.06
CA TYR A 185 4.79 9.87 11.32
C TYR A 185 5.20 10.53 12.63
N GLY A 186 6.12 9.89 13.32
CA GLY A 186 6.78 10.45 14.50
C GLY A 186 7.94 9.58 14.92
N ASN A 187 8.75 10.12 15.82
CA ASN A 187 9.84 9.40 16.44
C ASN A 187 9.82 9.58 17.96
N ARG A 188 10.52 8.72 18.65
CA ARG A 188 10.64 8.77 20.10
C ARG A 188 12.04 8.38 20.54
N ASP A 189 12.64 9.26 21.35
CA ASP A 189 13.91 8.98 21.99
C ASP A 189 13.70 8.18 23.28
N TYR A 190 14.53 7.16 23.44
CA TYR A 190 14.52 6.30 24.64
C TYR A 190 15.77 6.56 25.47
N PRO A 191 15.69 6.43 26.84
CA PRO A 191 16.83 6.64 27.72
C PRO A 191 18.04 5.73 27.43
N THR A 192 17.81 4.66 26.65
CA THR A 192 18.86 3.75 26.18
C THR A 192 19.72 4.32 25.05
N GLY A 193 19.48 5.56 24.63
CA GLY A 193 20.15 6.21 23.49
C GLY A 193 19.66 5.77 22.12
N ARG A 194 18.51 5.11 22.05
CA ARG A 194 17.85 4.72 20.78
C ARG A 194 16.71 5.64 20.44
N THR A 195 16.59 6.01 19.18
CA THR A 195 15.40 6.67 18.62
C THR A 195 14.63 5.66 17.78
N TYR A 196 13.36 5.44 18.08
CA TYR A 196 12.47 4.65 17.26
C TYR A 196 11.56 5.53 16.42
N HIS A 197 11.31 5.12 15.19
CA HIS A 197 10.48 5.81 14.21
C HIS A 197 9.22 5.02 13.93
N GLY A 198 8.06 5.65 13.93
CA GLY A 198 6.78 5.07 13.57
C GLY A 198 6.23 5.71 12.31
N LEU A 199 5.79 4.89 11.36
CA LEU A 199 5.16 5.34 10.13
C LEU A 199 3.89 4.55 9.84
N VAL A 200 2.77 5.26 9.68
CA VAL A 200 1.57 4.81 8.97
C VAL A 200 1.61 5.50 7.61
N ALA A 201 1.74 4.74 6.52
CA ALA A 201 2.26 5.29 5.27
C ALA A 201 1.21 5.95 4.35
N GLY A 202 -0.06 6.02 4.78
CA GLY A 202 -1.13 6.58 3.95
C GLY A 202 -1.72 5.58 2.96
N SER A 203 -2.11 6.04 1.78
CA SER A 203 -2.63 5.23 0.70
C SER A 203 -2.10 5.66 -0.66
N ALA A 204 -2.17 4.77 -1.67
CA ALA A 204 -1.66 5.02 -3.00
C ALA A 204 -2.70 4.67 -4.09
N TYR A 205 -3.86 5.32 -4.07
CA TYR A 205 -4.92 5.17 -5.07
C TYR A 205 -5.59 6.50 -5.40
N LEU A 206 -6.27 6.60 -6.56
CA LEU A 206 -6.91 7.82 -7.06
C LEU A 206 -8.44 7.73 -7.13
N HIS A 207 -9.07 6.77 -6.47
CA HIS A 207 -10.53 6.67 -6.43
C HIS A 207 -11.11 7.19 -5.11
N TYR A 208 -12.41 7.48 -5.14
CA TYR A 208 -13.19 7.90 -3.98
C TYR A 208 -13.79 6.69 -3.27
N GLU A 209 -13.72 6.66 -1.96
CA GLU A 209 -14.34 5.65 -1.11
C GLU A 209 -15.67 6.15 -0.54
N ASP A 210 -16.78 5.68 -1.10
CA ASP A 210 -18.13 6.14 -0.73
C ASP A 210 -18.43 6.00 0.76
N TYR A 211 -17.98 4.88 1.37
CA TYR A 211 -18.22 4.60 2.78
C TYR A 211 -17.49 5.56 3.74
N LYS A 212 -16.44 6.22 3.30
CA LYS A 212 -15.68 7.19 4.10
C LYS A 212 -16.29 8.58 4.12
N GLY A 213 -17.19 8.87 3.17
CA GLY A 213 -17.73 10.20 3.00
C GLY A 213 -16.66 11.22 2.59
N HIS A 214 -17.05 12.50 2.54
CA HIS A 214 -16.19 13.56 2.02
C HIS A 214 -14.93 13.80 2.87
N GLN A 215 -15.08 13.88 4.18
CA GLN A 215 -13.95 14.12 5.09
C GLN A 215 -12.97 12.94 5.13
N GLY A 216 -13.48 11.71 5.10
CA GLY A 216 -12.66 10.50 5.12
C GLY A 216 -11.84 10.27 3.85
N ASN A 217 -12.20 10.91 2.74
CA ASN A 217 -11.45 10.87 1.48
C ASN A 217 -10.35 11.94 1.38
N SER A 218 -10.36 12.94 2.27
CA SER A 218 -9.36 14.01 2.33
C SER A 218 -8.16 13.56 3.20
N HIS A 219 -7.34 12.65 2.65
CA HIS A 219 -6.17 12.13 3.32
C HIS A 219 -4.96 12.08 2.38
N PHE A 220 -3.76 11.88 2.94
CA PHE A 220 -2.53 11.74 2.16
C PHE A 220 -2.63 10.58 1.17
N ARG A 221 -2.30 10.86 -0.08
CA ARG A 221 -2.21 9.89 -1.16
C ARG A 221 -0.85 10.02 -1.84
N GLY A 222 -0.08 8.96 -1.80
CA GLY A 222 1.28 8.99 -2.31
C GLY A 222 2.11 7.80 -1.86
N VAL A 223 3.42 7.98 -1.90
CA VAL A 223 4.42 6.99 -1.50
C VAL A 223 5.42 7.62 -0.55
N VAL A 224 6.24 6.81 0.10
CA VAL A 224 7.22 7.31 1.06
C VAL A 224 8.60 6.73 0.76
N VAL A 225 9.63 7.58 0.78
CA VAL A 225 11.02 7.13 0.70
C VAL A 225 11.66 7.25 2.08
N LEU A 226 12.27 6.17 2.54
CA LEU A 226 13.09 6.15 3.75
C LEU A 226 14.56 6.19 3.32
N ASN A 227 15.22 7.30 3.58
CA ASN A 227 16.62 7.53 3.21
C ASN A 227 17.57 7.26 4.38
N GLY A 228 18.78 6.81 4.07
CA GLY A 228 19.82 6.62 5.08
C GLY A 228 19.48 5.56 6.13
N VAL A 229 18.70 4.55 5.75
CA VAL A 229 18.21 3.52 6.68
C VAL A 229 19.38 2.76 7.28
N ARG A 230 19.41 2.71 8.61
CA ARG A 230 20.40 1.97 9.42
C ARG A 230 19.87 1.74 10.84
N ASP A 231 19.90 0.51 11.30
CA ASP A 231 19.55 0.10 12.67
C ASP A 231 18.20 0.67 13.18
N GLY A 232 17.20 0.72 12.29
CA GLY A 232 15.86 1.23 12.59
C GLY A 232 15.69 2.74 12.49
N SER A 233 16.76 3.49 12.23
CA SER A 233 16.72 4.94 12.01
C SER A 233 16.68 5.27 10.52
N TYR A 234 15.98 6.36 10.14
CA TYR A 234 15.87 6.83 8.76
C TYR A 234 15.43 8.28 8.67
N CYS A 235 15.72 8.92 7.52
CA CYS A 235 15.14 10.20 7.14
C CYS A 235 13.96 9.97 6.21
N ILE A 236 12.76 10.40 6.63
CA ILE A 236 11.52 10.21 5.86
C ILE A 236 11.35 11.27 4.78
N MET A 237 10.86 10.86 3.61
CA MET A 237 10.50 11.74 2.50
C MET A 237 9.16 11.29 1.90
N PRO A 238 8.04 11.87 2.35
CA PRO A 238 6.73 11.65 1.73
C PRO A 238 6.68 12.31 0.35
N LEU A 239 6.09 11.62 -0.62
CA LEU A 239 5.89 12.07 -1.99
C LEU A 239 4.41 11.92 -2.31
N ASP A 240 3.62 12.99 -2.16
CA ASP A 240 2.21 12.96 -2.50
C ASP A 240 1.97 12.96 -4.02
N PHE A 241 0.79 12.53 -4.43
CA PHE A 241 0.47 12.42 -5.85
C PHE A 241 0.31 13.77 -6.55
N ASN A 242 0.02 14.86 -5.85
CA ASN A 242 0.03 16.18 -6.47
C ASN A 242 1.47 16.56 -6.88
N TYR A 243 2.42 16.38 -5.95
CA TYR A 243 3.84 16.61 -6.26
C TYR A 243 4.35 15.70 -7.38
N LEU A 244 4.04 14.40 -7.33
CA LEU A 244 4.48 13.45 -8.36
C LEU A 244 3.86 13.74 -9.73
N CYS A 245 2.57 14.09 -9.78
CA CYS A 245 1.89 14.50 -11.01
C CYS A 245 2.52 15.77 -11.59
N GLU A 246 2.70 16.80 -10.75
CA GLU A 246 3.33 18.05 -11.21
C GLU A 246 4.75 17.81 -11.72
N LYS A 247 5.52 16.98 -11.03
CA LYS A 247 6.90 16.65 -11.40
C LYS A 247 7.00 15.90 -12.73
N TYR A 248 6.14 14.92 -12.98
CA TYR A 248 6.27 14.03 -14.14
C TYR A 248 5.33 14.38 -15.31
N GLU A 249 4.22 15.07 -15.06
CA GLU A 249 3.26 15.50 -16.08
C GLU A 249 3.33 17.02 -16.35
N GLY A 250 4.03 17.79 -15.51
CA GLY A 250 4.16 19.23 -15.66
C GLY A 250 2.93 20.04 -15.29
N VAL A 251 1.91 19.41 -14.68
CA VAL A 251 0.65 20.06 -14.29
C VAL A 251 0.15 19.54 -12.94
N PRO A 252 -0.55 20.37 -12.13
CA PRO A 252 -1.14 19.93 -10.87
C PRO A 252 -2.14 18.78 -11.07
N LEU A 253 -2.25 17.89 -10.08
CA LEU A 253 -3.09 16.69 -10.14
C LEU A 253 -4.54 16.99 -10.52
N HIS A 254 -5.16 18.01 -9.94
CA HIS A 254 -6.54 18.39 -10.27
C HIS A 254 -6.71 18.78 -11.76
N THR A 255 -5.72 19.45 -12.34
CA THR A 255 -5.72 19.84 -13.76
C THR A 255 -5.57 18.61 -14.65
N TYR A 256 -4.65 17.70 -14.30
CA TYR A 256 -4.45 16.44 -14.99
C TYR A 256 -5.74 15.60 -15.03
N LEU A 257 -6.35 15.38 -13.86
CA LEU A 257 -7.58 14.58 -13.74
C LEU A 257 -8.76 15.19 -14.49
N LYS A 258 -8.96 16.52 -14.41
CA LYS A 258 -10.01 17.21 -15.18
C LYS A 258 -9.84 17.08 -16.69
N LYS A 259 -8.61 17.14 -17.18
CA LYS A 259 -8.31 17.00 -18.61
C LYS A 259 -8.53 15.57 -19.10
N LYS A 260 -8.18 14.58 -18.29
CA LYS A 260 -8.18 13.16 -18.68
C LYS A 260 -9.54 12.49 -18.50
N TYR A 261 -10.29 12.86 -17.47
CA TYR A 261 -11.53 12.19 -17.09
C TYR A 261 -12.74 13.10 -17.26
N LYS A 262 -13.77 12.61 -17.96
CA LYS A 262 -15.01 13.36 -18.24
C LYS A 262 -15.86 13.65 -16.99
N ASN A 263 -15.69 12.86 -15.93
CA ASN A 263 -16.44 13.01 -14.69
C ASN A 263 -15.52 13.35 -13.50
N PRO A 264 -15.22 14.64 -13.28
CA PRO A 264 -14.35 15.08 -12.20
C PRO A 264 -14.95 14.86 -10.79
N SER A 265 -16.25 14.58 -10.68
CA SER A 265 -16.89 14.31 -9.39
C SER A 265 -16.35 13.04 -8.71
N LYS A 266 -15.81 12.09 -9.48
CA LYS A 266 -15.12 10.89 -8.96
C LYS A 266 -13.88 11.20 -8.09
N PHE A 267 -13.34 12.43 -8.21
CA PHE A 267 -12.10 12.84 -7.51
C PHE A 267 -12.35 13.88 -6.41
N ARG A 268 -13.60 14.10 -6.00
CA ARG A 268 -13.91 14.98 -4.87
C ARG A 268 -13.21 14.48 -3.60
N GLY A 269 -12.46 15.39 -2.94
CA GLY A 269 -11.68 15.04 -1.74
C GLY A 269 -10.31 14.41 -2.00
N ILE A 270 -9.93 14.21 -3.28
CA ILE A 270 -8.59 13.75 -3.66
C ILE A 270 -7.70 14.96 -4.04
N VAL A 271 -8.34 16.05 -4.44
CA VAL A 271 -7.72 17.32 -4.86
C VAL A 271 -8.40 18.48 -4.16
#